data_977b5e4e6cee6659e7a634b5099abe64
#
_entry.id   977b5e4e6cee6659e7a634b5099abe64
#
_cell.length_a   1.000
_cell.length_b   1.000
_cell.length_c   1.000
_cell.angle_alpha   90.00
_cell.angle_beta   90.00
_cell.angle_gamma   90.00
#
_symmetry.space_group_name_H-M   'P 1'
#
loop_
_entity.id
_entity.type
_entity.pdbx_description
1 polymer ?
#
loop_
_entity_poly.entity_id
_entity_poly.type
_entity_poly.pdbx_seq_one_letter_code
_entity_poly.pdbx_strand_id
1 'polypeptide(L)'
;MNIAIIGSGSWATALAKIVMHNAQEINWHIRKQETIDEFIEIRRNPNHLEWAYFDVSRIHFSADINEVVDQSDLIILAIPSPYIKQSLDDIKVNMSQKCVISAVKGMIPDENMLVTDYLHEHYHIPEENLGVITGPCHAEEIALERLSYLTVGCKDAAKANLWQKLFDTPYVRTT
;
A
#
# COMPACT_ATOMS: atom_id res chain seq x y z
N MET A 1 8.33 -11.39 -6.42
CA MET A 1 7.22 -10.41 -6.51
C MET A 1 7.67 -9.15 -5.79
N ASN A 2 7.88 -8.09 -6.53
CA ASN A 2 8.27 -6.79 -6.01
C ASN A 2 7.02 -6.02 -5.58
N ILE A 3 7.04 -5.48 -4.37
CA ILE A 3 5.85 -4.88 -3.75
C ILE A 3 6.08 -3.39 -3.55
N ALA A 4 5.12 -2.57 -4.02
CA ALA A 4 5.11 -1.13 -3.80
C ALA A 4 4.12 -0.74 -2.72
N ILE A 5 4.49 0.24 -1.90
CA ILE A 5 3.58 1.02 -1.05
C ILE A 5 3.51 2.44 -1.62
N ILE A 6 2.30 2.90 -1.93
CA ILE A 6 2.06 4.27 -2.41
C ILE A 6 1.29 5.04 -1.33
N GLY A 7 1.96 6.01 -0.74
CA GLY A 7 1.45 6.84 0.36
C GLY A 7 2.40 6.88 1.55
N SER A 8 2.27 7.91 2.37
CA SER A 8 3.18 8.18 3.52
C SER A 8 2.45 8.44 4.84
N GLY A 9 1.13 8.25 4.89
CA GLY A 9 0.33 8.44 6.10
C GLY A 9 0.44 7.28 7.10
N SER A 10 -0.26 7.39 8.23
CA SER A 10 -0.28 6.35 9.28
C SER A 10 -0.68 4.98 8.71
N TRP A 11 -1.69 4.93 7.82
CA TRP A 11 -2.14 3.67 7.25
C TRP A 11 -1.11 3.04 6.31
N ALA A 12 -0.46 3.83 5.46
CA ALA A 12 0.64 3.35 4.62
C ALA A 12 1.80 2.81 5.46
N THR A 13 2.16 3.52 6.54
CA THR A 13 3.21 3.10 7.48
C THR A 13 2.87 1.78 8.18
N ALA A 14 1.62 1.61 8.63
CA ALA A 14 1.16 0.37 9.24
C ALA A 14 1.19 -0.81 8.24
N LEU A 15 0.71 -0.60 7.01
CA LEU A 15 0.75 -1.61 5.95
C LEU A 15 2.18 -1.99 5.57
N ALA A 16 3.09 -1.02 5.45
CA ALA A 16 4.50 -1.29 5.21
C ALA A 16 5.10 -2.17 6.32
N LYS A 17 4.80 -1.89 7.59
CA LYS A 17 5.25 -2.71 8.71
C LYS A 17 4.74 -4.15 8.61
N ILE A 18 3.46 -4.35 8.29
CA ILE A 18 2.88 -5.68 8.10
C ILE A 18 3.57 -6.41 6.94
N VAL A 19 3.65 -5.76 5.77
CA VAL A 19 4.21 -6.35 4.55
C VAL A 19 5.68 -6.76 4.77
N MET A 20 6.48 -5.91 5.41
CA MET A 20 7.89 -6.19 5.68
C MET A 20 8.12 -7.35 6.67
N HIS A 21 7.08 -7.81 7.36
CA HIS A 21 7.17 -9.02 8.16
C HIS A 21 7.35 -10.26 7.27
N ASN A 22 6.71 -10.28 6.10
CA ASN A 22 6.69 -11.43 5.18
C ASN A 22 7.48 -11.20 3.88
N ALA A 23 7.70 -9.95 3.47
CA ALA A 23 8.51 -9.60 2.30
C ALA A 23 9.96 -9.33 2.69
N GLN A 24 10.91 -9.67 1.81
CA GLN A 24 12.34 -9.37 2.04
C GLN A 24 12.62 -7.88 1.93
N GLU A 25 12.02 -7.22 0.95
CA GLU A 25 12.17 -5.80 0.66
C GLU A 25 10.89 -5.23 0.05
N ILE A 26 10.73 -3.90 0.09
CA ILE A 26 9.63 -3.19 -0.53
C ILE A 26 10.14 -1.94 -1.26
N ASN A 27 9.40 -1.51 -2.28
CA ASN A 27 9.51 -0.19 -2.88
C ASN A 27 8.50 0.75 -2.20
N TRP A 28 8.92 1.93 -1.77
CA TRP A 28 8.01 2.83 -1.05
C TRP A 28 8.05 4.25 -1.62
N HIS A 29 6.93 4.67 -2.20
CA HIS A 29 6.77 6.04 -2.68
C HIS A 29 6.36 6.97 -1.55
N ILE A 30 7.20 7.97 -1.30
CA ILE A 30 6.94 9.11 -0.41
C ILE A 30 7.22 10.38 -1.20
N ARG A 31 6.20 11.19 -1.42
CA ARG A 31 6.22 12.33 -2.34
C ARG A 31 7.33 13.37 -2.08
N LYS A 32 7.79 13.52 -0.83
CA LYS A 32 8.78 14.53 -0.44
C LYS A 32 10.12 13.88 -0.13
N GLN A 33 11.17 14.30 -0.83
CA GLN A 33 12.52 13.80 -0.61
C GLN A 33 13.00 14.06 0.82
N GLU A 34 12.70 15.23 1.38
CA GLU A 34 13.08 15.58 2.74
C GLU A 34 12.49 14.60 3.77
N THR A 35 11.27 14.12 3.53
CA THR A 35 10.65 13.11 4.40
C THR A 35 11.34 11.75 4.27
N ILE A 36 11.81 11.39 3.08
CA ILE A 36 12.60 10.17 2.84
C ILE A 36 13.93 10.25 3.59
N ASP A 37 14.65 11.36 3.44
CA ASP A 37 15.97 11.57 4.05
C ASP A 37 15.88 11.47 5.58
N GLU A 38 14.88 12.14 6.16
CA GLU A 38 14.62 12.07 7.61
C GLU A 38 14.20 10.65 8.04
N PHE A 39 13.34 9.97 7.27
CA PHE A 39 12.93 8.59 7.56
C PHE A 39 14.12 7.65 7.63
N ILE A 40 15.07 7.77 6.68
CA ILE A 40 16.28 6.94 6.65
C ILE A 40 17.15 7.23 7.87
N GLU A 41 17.33 8.51 8.25
CA GLU A 41 18.13 8.91 9.38
C GLU A 41 17.59 8.37 10.71
N ILE A 42 16.28 8.58 10.97
CA ILE A 42 15.66 8.18 12.24
C ILE A 42 15.05 6.77 12.22
N ARG A 43 15.09 6.07 11.08
CA ARG A 43 14.56 4.71 10.85
C ARG A 43 13.10 4.53 11.18
N ARG A 44 12.32 5.59 11.01
CA ARG A 44 10.86 5.59 11.23
C ARG A 44 10.23 6.73 10.45
N ASN A 45 8.90 6.66 10.26
CA ASN A 45 8.18 7.77 9.63
C ASN A 45 8.24 9.02 10.53
N PRO A 46 8.77 10.15 10.05
CA PRO A 46 8.93 11.36 10.87
C PRO A 46 7.60 12.00 11.28
N ASN A 47 6.53 11.72 10.53
CA ASN A 47 5.23 12.36 10.72
C ASN A 47 4.13 11.44 11.28
N HIS A 48 4.36 10.11 11.26
CA HIS A 48 3.33 9.13 11.58
C HIS A 48 3.90 7.90 12.28
N LEU A 49 3.20 7.42 13.32
CA LEU A 49 3.51 6.17 14.02
C LEU A 49 4.96 6.11 14.52
N GLU A 50 5.35 7.05 15.35
CA GLU A 50 6.72 7.21 15.86
C GLU A 50 7.30 5.96 16.55
N TRP A 51 6.46 5.01 16.94
CA TRP A 51 6.87 3.73 17.53
C TRP A 51 7.17 2.64 16.49
N ALA A 52 6.84 2.87 15.22
CA ALA A 52 7.08 1.91 14.16
C ALA A 52 8.48 2.09 13.56
N TYR A 53 9.44 1.32 14.04
CA TYR A 53 10.81 1.29 13.49
C TYR A 53 10.90 0.34 12.30
N PHE A 54 11.78 0.68 11.37
CA PHE A 54 12.01 -0.05 10.13
C PHE A 54 13.49 -0.35 9.92
N ASP A 55 13.76 -1.52 9.33
CA ASP A 55 15.04 -1.78 8.69
C ASP A 55 15.06 -1.11 7.32
N VAL A 56 15.55 0.13 7.28
CA VAL A 56 15.57 0.96 6.07
C VAL A 56 16.44 0.40 4.96
N SER A 57 17.36 -0.53 5.27
CA SER A 57 18.15 -1.23 4.24
C SER A 57 17.34 -2.16 3.36
N ARG A 58 16.11 -2.48 3.76
CA ARG A 58 15.14 -3.31 3.04
C ARG A 58 14.05 -2.49 2.34
N ILE A 59 14.21 -1.16 2.28
CA ILE A 59 13.23 -0.27 1.67
C ILE A 59 13.90 0.55 0.58
N HIS A 60 13.40 0.42 -0.64
CA HIS A 60 13.76 1.27 -1.76
C HIS A 60 12.78 2.46 -1.82
N PHE A 61 13.19 3.57 -1.20
CA PHE A 61 12.41 4.79 -1.22
C PHE A 61 12.59 5.54 -2.54
N SER A 62 11.51 6.13 -3.05
CA SER A 62 11.59 7.11 -4.14
C SER A 62 10.49 8.17 -4.02
N ALA A 63 10.83 9.39 -4.38
CA ALA A 63 9.89 10.49 -4.55
C ALA A 63 9.22 10.47 -5.94
N ASP A 64 9.73 9.66 -6.88
CA ASP A 64 9.11 9.43 -8.19
C ASP A 64 8.18 8.22 -8.13
N ILE A 65 6.88 8.47 -8.24
CA ILE A 65 5.85 7.42 -8.25
C ILE A 65 6.02 6.46 -9.45
N ASN A 66 6.50 6.96 -10.58
CA ASN A 66 6.68 6.14 -11.78
C ASN A 66 7.80 5.13 -11.62
N GLU A 67 8.91 5.51 -10.98
CA GLU A 67 9.99 4.60 -10.63
C GLU A 67 9.49 3.46 -9.75
N VAL A 68 8.75 3.79 -8.69
CA VAL A 68 8.21 2.80 -7.75
C VAL A 68 7.22 1.86 -8.42
N VAL A 69 6.33 2.39 -9.26
CA VAL A 69 5.33 1.59 -9.98
C VAL A 69 5.98 0.70 -11.03
N ASP A 70 6.95 1.22 -11.80
CA ASP A 70 7.62 0.45 -12.85
C ASP A 70 8.34 -0.78 -12.29
N GLN A 71 9.05 -0.61 -11.19
CA GLN A 71 9.84 -1.66 -10.54
C GLN A 71 9.01 -2.69 -9.76
N SER A 72 7.68 -2.55 -9.68
CA SER A 72 6.83 -3.38 -8.82
C SER A 72 5.81 -4.20 -9.59
N ASP A 73 5.52 -5.40 -9.06
CA ASP A 73 4.51 -6.31 -9.59
C ASP A 73 3.16 -6.10 -8.88
N LEU A 74 3.21 -5.84 -7.57
CA LEU A 74 2.06 -5.59 -6.70
C LEU A 74 2.16 -4.18 -6.12
N ILE A 75 1.11 -3.38 -6.30
CA ILE A 75 1.01 -2.00 -5.82
C ILE A 75 -0.06 -1.92 -4.74
N ILE A 76 0.29 -1.43 -3.57
CA ILE A 76 -0.63 -1.19 -2.45
C ILE A 76 -0.88 0.31 -2.38
N LEU A 77 -2.12 0.72 -2.68
CA LEU A 77 -2.53 2.12 -2.63
C LEU A 77 -3.05 2.47 -1.24
N ALA A 78 -2.31 3.30 -0.52
CA ALA A 78 -2.64 3.74 0.84
C ALA A 78 -2.65 5.28 0.94
N ILE A 79 -3.34 5.90 0.00
CA ILE A 79 -3.51 7.36 -0.13
C ILE A 79 -4.92 7.73 0.35
N PRO A 80 -5.12 8.85 1.08
CA PRO A 80 -6.46 9.29 1.41
C PRO A 80 -7.31 9.56 0.17
N SER A 81 -8.58 9.17 0.18
CA SER A 81 -9.48 9.23 -0.97
C SER A 81 -9.54 10.59 -1.69
N PRO A 82 -9.46 11.76 -1.02
CA PRO A 82 -9.45 13.04 -1.71
C PRO A 82 -8.25 13.28 -2.64
N TYR A 83 -7.14 12.55 -2.43
CA TYR A 83 -5.90 12.73 -3.20
C TYR A 83 -5.61 11.60 -4.16
N ILE A 84 -6.45 10.52 -4.16
CA ILE A 84 -6.16 9.32 -4.93
C ILE A 84 -6.12 9.60 -6.43
N LYS A 85 -7.10 10.33 -6.96
CA LYS A 85 -7.20 10.66 -8.38
C LYS A 85 -5.96 11.41 -8.86
N GLN A 86 -5.58 12.49 -8.17
CA GLN A 86 -4.38 13.25 -8.50
C GLN A 86 -3.12 12.37 -8.51
N SER A 87 -2.98 11.51 -7.50
CA SER A 87 -1.81 10.62 -7.42
C SER A 87 -1.79 9.57 -8.52
N LEU A 88 -2.96 9.06 -8.94
CA LEU A 88 -3.08 8.14 -10.06
C LEU A 88 -2.78 8.83 -11.39
N ASP A 89 -3.21 10.08 -11.57
CA ASP A 89 -2.94 10.88 -12.78
C ASP A 89 -1.44 11.17 -12.99
N ASP A 90 -0.65 11.15 -11.92
CA ASP A 90 0.81 11.29 -11.98
C ASP A 90 1.52 10.03 -12.48
N ILE A 91 0.84 8.86 -12.48
CA ILE A 91 1.38 7.59 -12.97
C ILE A 91 1.29 7.56 -14.50
N LYS A 92 2.46 7.52 -15.16
CA LYS A 92 2.57 7.42 -16.63
C LYS A 92 2.98 6.02 -17.09
N VAL A 93 3.38 5.17 -16.16
CA VAL A 93 3.70 3.77 -16.42
C VAL A 93 2.42 2.99 -16.74
N ASN A 94 2.53 2.06 -17.69
CA ASN A 94 1.41 1.17 -18.00
C ASN A 94 1.15 0.19 -16.85
N MET A 95 -0.02 0.32 -16.22
CA MET A 95 -0.44 -0.52 -15.08
C MET A 95 -1.30 -1.73 -15.49
N SER A 96 -1.64 -1.92 -16.76
CA SER A 96 -2.58 -2.96 -17.20
C SER A 96 -2.17 -4.39 -16.84
N GLN A 97 -0.90 -4.63 -16.60
CA GLN A 97 -0.36 -5.94 -16.19
C GLN A 97 0.01 -6.02 -14.70
N LYS A 98 -0.14 -4.93 -13.96
CA LYS A 98 0.17 -4.88 -12.53
C LYS A 98 -0.98 -5.46 -11.70
N CYS A 99 -0.66 -5.97 -10.53
CA CYS A 99 -1.64 -6.23 -9.49
C CYS A 99 -1.76 -4.99 -8.60
N VAL A 100 -2.98 -4.61 -8.23
CA VAL A 100 -3.20 -3.44 -7.36
C VAL A 100 -4.16 -3.78 -6.23
N ILE A 101 -3.74 -3.50 -5.00
CA ILE A 101 -4.58 -3.62 -3.81
C ILE A 101 -4.92 -2.22 -3.32
N SER A 102 -6.21 -1.91 -3.28
CA SER A 102 -6.69 -0.67 -2.68
C SER A 102 -6.84 -0.84 -1.17
N ALA A 103 -6.10 -0.04 -0.42
CA ALA A 103 -6.27 0.15 1.03
C ALA A 103 -6.91 1.51 1.33
N VAL A 104 -7.49 2.13 0.30
CA VAL A 104 -8.14 3.44 0.39
C VAL A 104 -9.49 3.30 1.06
N LYS A 105 -9.73 4.12 2.07
CA LYS A 105 -11.02 4.19 2.75
C LYS A 105 -11.95 5.12 1.98
N GLY A 106 -13.08 4.59 1.49
CA GLY A 106 -14.09 5.35 0.77
C GLY A 106 -14.00 5.23 -0.76
N MET A 107 -14.64 6.17 -1.43
CA MET A 107 -14.78 6.24 -2.88
C MET A 107 -13.93 7.37 -3.43
N ILE A 108 -13.70 7.36 -4.73
CA ILE A 108 -13.08 8.51 -5.42
C ILE A 108 -14.10 9.64 -5.44
N PRO A 109 -13.78 10.81 -4.85
CA PRO A 109 -14.66 11.98 -4.90
C PRO A 109 -14.95 12.38 -6.35
N ASP A 110 -16.09 12.98 -6.59
CA ASP A 110 -16.59 13.46 -7.88
C ASP A 110 -16.94 12.37 -8.91
N GLU A 111 -16.27 11.22 -8.87
CA GLU A 111 -16.59 10.06 -9.74
C GLU A 111 -17.66 9.15 -9.12
N ASN A 112 -17.83 9.19 -7.79
CA ASN A 112 -18.69 8.25 -7.03
C ASN A 112 -18.41 6.78 -7.34
N MET A 113 -17.15 6.44 -7.60
CA MET A 113 -16.68 5.10 -7.95
C MET A 113 -15.81 4.51 -6.85
N LEU A 114 -15.83 3.19 -6.73
CA LEU A 114 -14.82 2.48 -5.96
C LEU A 114 -13.45 2.63 -6.64
N VAL A 115 -12.39 2.63 -5.87
CA VAL A 115 -11.03 2.74 -6.42
C VAL A 115 -10.71 1.61 -7.40
N THR A 116 -11.20 0.38 -7.12
CA THR A 116 -11.03 -0.76 -8.00
C THR A 116 -11.73 -0.58 -9.34
N ASP A 117 -12.95 -0.07 -9.34
CA ASP A 117 -13.71 0.17 -10.57
C ASP A 117 -13.04 1.26 -11.42
N TYR A 118 -12.59 2.32 -10.77
CA TYR A 118 -11.83 3.38 -11.43
C TYR A 118 -10.54 2.87 -12.08
N LEU A 119 -9.78 2.02 -11.37
CA LEU A 119 -8.56 1.41 -11.91
C LEU A 119 -8.86 0.47 -13.09
N HIS A 120 -9.95 -0.28 -13.03
CA HIS A 120 -10.38 -1.13 -14.12
C HIS A 120 -10.74 -0.31 -15.37
N GLU A 121 -11.58 0.72 -15.23
CA GLU A 121 -12.09 1.52 -16.34
C GLU A 121 -11.03 2.43 -16.96
N HIS A 122 -10.20 3.10 -16.15
CA HIS A 122 -9.27 4.12 -16.62
C HIS A 122 -7.84 3.64 -16.85
N TYR A 123 -7.40 2.59 -16.15
CA TYR A 123 -6.05 2.03 -16.26
C TYR A 123 -6.03 0.63 -16.89
N HIS A 124 -7.20 0.11 -17.27
CA HIS A 124 -7.38 -1.18 -17.94
C HIS A 124 -6.75 -2.35 -17.18
N ILE A 125 -6.75 -2.27 -15.85
CA ILE A 125 -6.29 -3.36 -15.00
C ILE A 125 -7.40 -4.41 -14.93
N PRO A 126 -7.12 -5.69 -15.26
CA PRO A 126 -8.11 -6.74 -15.15
C PRO A 126 -8.64 -6.87 -13.72
N GLU A 127 -9.93 -7.14 -13.57
CA GLU A 127 -10.56 -7.24 -12.24
C GLU A 127 -9.94 -8.32 -11.35
N GLU A 128 -9.44 -9.41 -11.95
CA GLU A 128 -8.70 -10.47 -11.26
C GLU A 128 -7.31 -10.02 -10.75
N ASN A 129 -6.83 -8.84 -11.17
CA ASN A 129 -5.61 -8.22 -10.68
C ASN A 129 -5.86 -7.14 -9.63
N LEU A 130 -7.14 -6.89 -9.33
CA LEU A 130 -7.56 -5.88 -8.35
C LEU A 130 -7.98 -6.52 -7.04
N GLY A 131 -7.51 -5.95 -5.95
CA GLY A 131 -7.89 -6.36 -4.61
C GLY A 131 -8.20 -5.18 -3.71
N VAL A 132 -8.75 -5.49 -2.57
CA VAL A 132 -9.05 -4.54 -1.50
C VAL A 132 -8.56 -5.06 -0.17
N ILE A 133 -8.10 -4.15 0.69
CA ILE A 133 -7.88 -4.41 2.10
C ILE A 133 -8.86 -3.58 2.91
N THR A 134 -9.57 -4.25 3.80
CA THR A 134 -10.51 -3.63 4.74
C THR A 134 -10.39 -4.28 6.11
N GLY A 135 -11.01 -3.69 7.12
CA GLY A 135 -11.05 -4.26 8.47
C GLY A 135 -11.23 -3.19 9.55
N PRO A 136 -11.70 -3.61 10.74
CA PRO A 136 -11.95 -2.74 11.89
C PRO A 136 -10.65 -2.55 12.71
N CYS A 137 -9.58 -2.05 12.08
CA CYS A 137 -8.30 -1.86 12.75
C CYS A 137 -7.77 -0.43 12.56
N HIS A 138 -7.00 0.01 13.52
CA HIS A 138 -6.33 1.31 13.52
C HIS A 138 -4.83 1.13 13.28
N ALA A 139 -4.24 2.07 12.54
CA ALA A 139 -2.81 2.04 12.23
C ALA A 139 -1.94 2.03 13.49
N GLU A 140 -2.35 2.74 14.52
CA GLU A 140 -1.70 2.83 15.82
C GLU A 140 -1.65 1.47 16.54
N GLU A 141 -2.74 0.69 16.45
CA GLU A 141 -2.79 -0.65 17.06
C GLU A 141 -1.84 -1.61 16.36
N ILE A 142 -1.80 -1.55 15.04
CA ILE A 142 -0.86 -2.34 14.23
C ILE A 142 0.59 -1.94 14.54
N ALA A 143 0.88 -0.64 14.63
CA ALA A 143 2.21 -0.15 14.97
C ALA A 143 2.71 -0.66 16.34
N LEU A 144 1.78 -0.83 17.30
CA LEU A 144 2.04 -1.38 18.62
C LEU A 144 1.94 -2.92 18.67
N GLU A 145 1.82 -3.59 17.53
CA GLU A 145 1.70 -5.06 17.41
C GLU A 145 0.53 -5.66 18.19
N ARG A 146 -0.55 -4.89 18.32
CA ARG A 146 -1.80 -5.38 18.92
C ARG A 146 -2.57 -6.23 17.92
N LEU A 147 -3.24 -7.26 18.45
CA LEU A 147 -4.04 -8.15 17.61
C LEU A 147 -5.08 -7.36 16.81
N SER A 148 -4.95 -7.46 15.50
CA SER A 148 -5.78 -6.76 14.52
C SER A 148 -6.31 -7.74 13.48
N TYR A 149 -7.41 -7.38 12.83
CA TYR A 149 -8.05 -8.21 11.81
C TYR A 149 -8.18 -7.45 10.51
N LEU A 150 -7.72 -8.05 9.42
CA LEU A 150 -7.85 -7.53 8.06
C LEU A 150 -8.57 -8.53 7.16
N THR A 151 -9.36 -8.03 6.23
CA THR A 151 -9.94 -8.82 5.16
C THR A 151 -9.29 -8.42 3.85
N VAL A 152 -8.84 -9.41 3.09
CA VAL A 152 -8.29 -9.25 1.74
C VAL A 152 -9.30 -9.79 0.74
N GLY A 153 -9.83 -8.90 -0.11
CA GLY A 153 -10.78 -9.27 -1.17
C GLY A 153 -10.13 -9.20 -2.55
N CYS A 154 -10.36 -10.23 -3.37
CA CYS A 154 -9.98 -10.26 -4.79
C CYS A 154 -10.92 -11.23 -5.52
N LYS A 155 -11.23 -10.96 -6.80
CA LYS A 155 -12.01 -11.88 -7.63
C LYS A 155 -11.27 -13.18 -7.94
N ASP A 156 -9.95 -13.14 -8.03
CA ASP A 156 -9.10 -14.33 -8.16
C ASP A 156 -8.76 -14.90 -6.77
N ALA A 157 -9.28 -16.08 -6.48
CA ALA A 157 -9.09 -16.75 -5.21
C ALA A 157 -7.60 -17.12 -4.93
N ALA A 158 -6.82 -17.43 -5.95
CA ALA A 158 -5.41 -17.76 -5.79
C ALA A 158 -4.61 -16.52 -5.38
N LYS A 159 -4.89 -15.37 -6.01
CA LYS A 159 -4.29 -14.08 -5.63
C LYS A 159 -4.77 -13.63 -4.25
N ALA A 160 -6.06 -13.76 -3.94
CA ALA A 160 -6.56 -13.46 -2.61
C ALA A 160 -5.79 -14.24 -1.52
N ASN A 161 -5.60 -15.54 -1.70
CA ASN A 161 -4.82 -16.39 -0.78
C ASN A 161 -3.36 -15.99 -0.71
N LEU A 162 -2.74 -15.60 -1.83
CA LEU A 162 -1.35 -15.14 -1.86
C LEU A 162 -1.18 -13.83 -1.09
N TRP A 163 -2.08 -12.87 -1.34
CA TRP A 163 -2.05 -11.56 -0.67
C TRP A 163 -2.42 -11.67 0.80
N GLN A 164 -3.36 -12.55 1.15
CA GLN A 164 -3.70 -12.83 2.54
C GLN A 164 -2.45 -13.25 3.33
N LYS A 165 -1.64 -14.16 2.80
CA LYS A 165 -0.37 -14.57 3.43
C LYS A 165 0.64 -13.44 3.58
N LEU A 166 0.62 -12.47 2.67
CA LEU A 166 1.48 -11.29 2.73
C LEU A 166 1.15 -10.41 3.94
N PHE A 167 -0.15 -10.33 4.31
CA PHE A 167 -0.61 -9.50 5.41
C PHE A 167 -0.80 -10.26 6.73
N ASP A 168 -0.71 -11.60 6.74
CA ASP A 168 -0.85 -12.39 7.96
C ASP A 168 0.45 -12.36 8.77
N THR A 169 0.36 -11.99 10.05
CA THR A 169 1.50 -11.86 10.97
C THR A 169 1.10 -12.40 12.36
N PRO A 170 2.01 -12.51 13.32
CA PRO A 170 1.63 -12.89 14.69
C PRO A 170 0.60 -11.97 15.34
N TYR A 171 0.51 -10.71 14.90
CA TYR A 171 -0.40 -9.70 15.47
C TYR A 171 -1.46 -9.20 14.47
N VAL A 172 -1.46 -9.68 13.22
CA VAL A 172 -2.53 -9.40 12.25
C VAL A 172 -3.07 -10.72 11.72
N ARG A 173 -4.37 -10.93 11.87
CA ARG A 173 -5.08 -12.07 11.30
C ARG A 173 -5.82 -11.64 10.06
N THR A 174 -5.66 -12.39 8.97
CA THR A 174 -6.27 -12.09 7.69
C THR A 174 -7.37 -13.10 7.32
N THR A 175 -8.42 -12.61 6.69
CA THR A 175 -9.52 -13.42 6.14
C THR A 175 -9.79 -13.05 4.68
#